data_5ef62d763932481eb3c169b192c81757
#
_entry.id   5ef62d763932481eb3c169b192c81757
#
_cell.length_a   1.000
_cell.length_b   1.000
_cell.length_c   1.000
_cell.angle_alpha   90.00
_cell.angle_beta   90.00
_cell.angle_gamma   90.00
#
_symmetry.space_group_name_H-M   'P 1'
#
loop_
_entity.id
_entity.type
_entity.pdbx_description
1 polymer ?
#
loop_
_entity_poly.entity_id
_entity_poly.type
_entity_poly.pdbx_seq_one_letter_code
_entity_poly.pdbx_strand_id
1 'polypeptide(L)'
;MKYLVTGGNGFIGTNLIKRLLSDGHEVVSLDNLSTGSINNELPNADYYYNTVEYIHICLGNQKFDGIFHLGAASRVQPSFENPNQTFRYNVSGTEAVCEFARENKIPKIVYAGSSSKWHNPSDSPYAMYKYIGEEVCKLYKQTFGMDVEIARFYNVYGDGESVDSKWGNVIGIWRSQVSENKPITIVGDGEQRRDFTHVIDIVDGLCKIMYNNIKHEDAWELGTGINYSVNELADMFVNKFGCEKKYIPDQKGNYRATLRENLDAVERLGWEPKDRLKEHIDNL
;
A
#
# COMPACT_ATOMS: atom_id res chain seq x y z
N MET A 1 3.10 -9.76 -21.17
CA MET A 1 2.34 -8.50 -21.07
C MET A 1 3.28 -7.43 -20.54
N LYS A 2 2.98 -6.14 -20.78
CA LYS A 2 3.76 -5.00 -20.27
C LYS A 2 2.93 -4.21 -19.26
N TYR A 3 3.41 -4.10 -18.02
CA TYR A 3 2.72 -3.40 -16.95
C TYR A 3 3.47 -2.15 -16.48
N LEU A 4 2.71 -1.10 -16.15
CA LEU A 4 3.22 0.06 -15.44
C LEU A 4 2.94 -0.12 -13.93
N VAL A 5 3.97 0.07 -13.10
CA VAL A 5 3.86 0.12 -11.64
C VAL A 5 4.27 1.51 -11.17
N THR A 6 3.33 2.34 -10.74
CA THR A 6 3.70 3.59 -10.08
C THR A 6 4.01 3.33 -8.61
N GLY A 7 5.02 4.00 -8.06
CA GLY A 7 5.53 3.67 -6.72
C GLY A 7 6.33 2.36 -6.69
N GLY A 8 6.95 1.99 -7.82
CA GLY A 8 7.63 0.71 -7.97
C GLY A 8 8.90 0.54 -7.14
N ASN A 9 9.56 1.62 -6.75
CA ASN A 9 10.74 1.58 -5.88
C ASN A 9 10.38 1.57 -4.38
N GLY A 10 9.07 1.62 -4.05
CA GLY A 10 8.57 1.49 -2.69
C GLY A 10 8.46 0.03 -2.23
N PHE A 11 8.08 -0.18 -0.97
CA PHE A 11 7.95 -1.49 -0.34
C PHE A 11 7.06 -2.48 -1.13
N ILE A 12 5.79 -2.13 -1.34
CA ILE A 12 4.85 -3.01 -2.04
C ILE A 12 5.19 -3.09 -3.53
N GLY A 13 5.59 -1.96 -4.14
CA GLY A 13 5.94 -1.87 -5.56
C GLY A 13 7.09 -2.79 -5.94
N THR A 14 8.16 -2.83 -5.15
CA THR A 14 9.31 -3.72 -5.38
C THR A 14 8.91 -5.19 -5.34
N ASN A 15 8.10 -5.60 -4.36
CA ASN A 15 7.60 -6.97 -4.27
C ASN A 15 6.68 -7.33 -5.44
N LEU A 16 5.85 -6.38 -5.90
CA LEU A 16 5.00 -6.56 -7.07
C LEU A 16 5.83 -6.69 -8.34
N ILE A 17 6.83 -5.84 -8.56
CA ILE A 17 7.73 -5.90 -9.73
C ILE A 17 8.45 -7.26 -9.75
N LYS A 18 8.97 -7.72 -8.60
CA LYS A 18 9.60 -9.04 -8.48
C LYS A 18 8.66 -10.16 -8.93
N ARG A 19 7.41 -10.12 -8.52
CA ARG A 19 6.38 -11.10 -8.92
C ARG A 19 6.08 -11.01 -10.42
N LEU A 20 5.85 -9.83 -10.96
CA LEU A 20 5.54 -9.64 -12.38
C LEU A 20 6.67 -10.12 -13.29
N LEU A 21 7.92 -9.83 -12.94
CA LEU A 21 9.11 -10.33 -13.66
C LEU A 21 9.20 -11.85 -13.59
N SER A 22 8.92 -12.45 -12.43
CA SER A 22 8.93 -13.93 -12.29
C SER A 22 7.81 -14.61 -13.09
N ASP A 23 6.70 -13.92 -13.31
CA ASP A 23 5.59 -14.36 -14.14
C ASP A 23 5.86 -14.11 -15.65
N GLY A 24 7.04 -13.60 -16.02
CA GLY A 24 7.48 -13.38 -17.42
C GLY A 24 6.92 -12.12 -18.06
N HIS A 25 6.57 -11.10 -17.28
CA HIS A 25 6.04 -9.83 -17.77
C HIS A 25 7.15 -8.78 -17.92
N GLU A 26 6.95 -7.84 -18.85
CA GLU A 26 7.73 -6.60 -18.92
C GLU A 26 7.17 -5.60 -17.92
N VAL A 27 8.04 -4.92 -17.19
CA VAL A 27 7.64 -3.96 -16.16
C VAL A 27 8.34 -2.63 -16.32
N VAL A 28 7.56 -1.56 -16.27
CA VAL A 28 8.02 -0.18 -16.17
C VAL A 28 7.60 0.36 -14.80
N SER A 29 8.53 1.00 -14.10
CA SER A 29 8.29 1.70 -12.84
C SER A 29 8.32 3.21 -13.07
N LEU A 30 7.39 3.94 -12.44
CA LEU A 30 7.44 5.39 -12.27
C LEU A 30 7.39 5.71 -10.78
N ASP A 31 8.47 6.25 -10.23
CA ASP A 31 8.62 6.57 -8.80
C ASP A 31 9.40 7.88 -8.63
N ASN A 32 9.10 8.66 -7.61
CA ASN A 32 9.82 9.90 -7.30
C ASN A 32 10.84 9.73 -6.17
N LEU A 33 11.04 8.50 -5.70
CA LEU A 33 11.95 8.12 -4.62
C LEU A 33 11.70 8.87 -3.28
N SER A 34 10.48 9.41 -3.08
CA SER A 34 10.15 10.14 -1.84
C SER A 34 10.16 9.25 -0.59
N THR A 35 9.85 7.97 -0.76
CA THR A 35 9.88 6.93 0.28
C THR A 35 10.49 5.63 -0.23
N GLY A 36 10.58 5.47 -1.53
CA GLY A 36 11.27 4.37 -2.20
C GLY A 36 12.79 4.58 -2.25
N SER A 37 13.50 3.58 -2.75
CA SER A 37 14.95 3.61 -2.88
C SER A 37 15.40 3.09 -4.23
N ILE A 38 16.43 3.72 -4.80
CA ILE A 38 17.10 3.21 -6.01
C ILE A 38 17.70 1.81 -5.78
N ASN A 39 18.06 1.49 -4.53
CA ASN A 39 18.58 0.18 -4.17
C ASN A 39 17.53 -0.95 -4.27
N ASN A 40 16.26 -0.61 -4.46
CA ASN A 40 15.18 -1.56 -4.65
C ASN A 40 14.98 -1.95 -6.13
N GLU A 41 15.78 -1.42 -7.03
CA GLU A 41 15.69 -1.73 -8.44
C GLU A 41 16.07 -3.17 -8.75
N LEU A 42 15.27 -3.78 -9.60
CA LEU A 42 15.47 -5.15 -10.04
C LEU A 42 15.95 -5.14 -11.49
N PRO A 43 16.88 -6.02 -11.87
CA PRO A 43 17.26 -6.18 -13.27
C PRO A 43 16.03 -6.61 -14.11
N ASN A 44 16.01 -6.19 -15.36
CA ASN A 44 14.94 -6.48 -16.34
C ASN A 44 13.61 -5.70 -16.11
N ALA A 45 13.62 -4.64 -15.31
CA ALA A 45 12.55 -3.63 -15.31
C ALA A 45 13.12 -2.26 -15.71
N ASP A 46 12.30 -1.43 -16.34
CA ASP A 46 12.65 -0.06 -16.70
C ASP A 46 12.19 0.90 -15.62
N TYR A 47 13.05 1.86 -15.21
CA TYR A 47 12.73 2.80 -14.13
C TYR A 47 12.76 4.24 -14.63
N TYR A 48 11.69 4.99 -14.31
CA TYR A 48 11.54 6.42 -14.57
C TYR A 48 11.38 7.16 -13.24
N TYR A 49 12.07 8.28 -13.09
CA TYR A 49 12.11 9.04 -11.82
C TYR A 49 11.36 10.36 -11.95
N ASN A 50 10.12 10.37 -11.50
CA ASN A 50 9.32 11.59 -11.38
C ASN A 50 8.09 11.34 -10.52
N THR A 51 7.38 12.41 -10.14
CA THR A 51 6.06 12.27 -9.53
C THR A 51 5.04 11.82 -10.57
N VAL A 52 4.04 11.06 -10.13
CA VAL A 52 2.98 10.52 -11.00
C VAL A 52 2.16 11.60 -11.70
N GLU A 53 2.14 12.84 -11.19
CA GLU A 53 1.51 14.00 -11.83
C GLU A 53 2.11 14.32 -13.22
N TYR A 54 3.37 13.93 -13.46
CA TYR A 54 4.07 14.14 -14.72
C TYR A 54 4.16 12.88 -15.60
N ILE A 55 3.27 11.91 -15.37
CA ILE A 55 3.25 10.62 -16.07
C ILE A 55 3.23 10.79 -17.59
N HIS A 56 2.47 11.75 -18.14
CA HIS A 56 2.41 12.04 -19.57
C HIS A 56 3.76 12.48 -20.13
N ILE A 57 4.50 13.29 -19.37
CA ILE A 57 5.82 13.77 -19.78
C ILE A 57 6.84 12.63 -19.74
N CYS A 58 6.78 11.78 -18.71
CA CYS A 58 7.75 10.71 -18.52
C CYS A 58 7.56 9.55 -19.50
N LEU A 59 6.32 9.17 -19.77
CA LEU A 59 6.00 7.95 -20.50
C LEU A 59 5.42 8.21 -21.90
N GLY A 60 5.01 9.46 -22.18
CA GLY A 60 4.48 9.85 -23.51
C GLY A 60 3.31 8.96 -23.94
N ASN A 61 3.45 8.35 -25.11
CA ASN A 61 2.41 7.47 -25.67
C ASN A 61 2.74 5.97 -25.49
N GLN A 62 3.54 5.61 -24.47
CA GLN A 62 3.84 4.19 -24.22
C GLN A 62 2.55 3.44 -23.95
N LYS A 63 2.48 2.21 -24.46
CA LYS A 63 1.33 1.31 -24.27
C LYS A 63 1.63 0.30 -23.18
N PHE A 64 0.63 0.06 -22.37
CA PHE A 64 0.67 -0.93 -21.29
C PHE A 64 -0.59 -1.81 -21.35
N ASP A 65 -0.46 -3.05 -20.92
CA ASP A 65 -1.58 -3.99 -20.77
C ASP A 65 -2.35 -3.76 -19.45
N GLY A 66 -1.79 -2.97 -18.55
CA GLY A 66 -2.42 -2.54 -17.31
C GLY A 66 -1.51 -1.66 -16.45
N ILE A 67 -2.11 -0.98 -15.49
CA ILE A 67 -1.42 -0.12 -14.51
C ILE A 67 -1.72 -0.60 -13.10
N PHE A 68 -0.68 -0.81 -12.30
CA PHE A 68 -0.76 -0.91 -10.85
C PHE A 68 -0.38 0.45 -10.25
N HIS A 69 -1.38 1.18 -9.77
CA HIS A 69 -1.17 2.52 -9.22
C HIS A 69 -0.96 2.45 -7.70
N LEU A 70 0.31 2.33 -7.27
CA LEU A 70 0.73 2.28 -5.88
C LEU A 70 1.42 3.58 -5.42
N GLY A 71 1.78 4.47 -6.36
CA GLY A 71 2.47 5.73 -6.10
C GLY A 71 1.61 6.72 -5.33
N ALA A 72 1.81 6.82 -4.02
CA ALA A 72 1.03 7.66 -3.12
C ALA A 72 1.81 7.96 -1.83
N ALA A 73 1.50 9.06 -1.15
CA ALA A 73 1.89 9.25 0.25
C ALA A 73 1.08 8.29 1.14
N SER A 74 1.76 7.43 1.91
CA SER A 74 1.16 6.25 2.54
C SER A 74 1.07 6.31 4.07
N ARG A 75 1.33 7.47 4.70
CA ARG A 75 1.41 7.58 6.17
C ARG A 75 0.58 8.73 6.73
N VAL A 76 -0.07 8.46 7.87
CA VAL A 76 -0.94 9.42 8.56
C VAL A 76 -0.12 10.58 9.14
N GLN A 77 0.91 10.30 9.95
CA GLN A 77 1.66 11.37 10.63
C GLN A 77 2.36 12.32 9.66
N PRO A 78 3.11 11.87 8.64
CA PRO A 78 3.68 12.76 7.63
C PRO A 78 2.65 13.60 6.86
N SER A 79 1.40 13.13 6.73
CA SER A 79 0.36 13.90 6.05
C SER A 79 -0.07 15.15 6.80
N PHE A 80 0.03 15.17 8.13
CA PHE A 80 -0.18 16.39 8.93
C PHE A 80 0.93 17.43 8.73
N GLU A 81 2.17 16.97 8.54
CA GLU A 81 3.31 17.85 8.29
C GLU A 81 3.26 18.47 6.89
N ASN A 82 2.86 17.67 5.88
CA ASN A 82 2.86 18.06 4.48
C ASN A 82 1.54 17.72 3.77
N PRO A 83 0.42 18.36 4.15
CA PRO A 83 -0.89 18.05 3.56
C PRO A 83 -0.96 18.37 2.06
N ASN A 84 -0.31 19.45 1.61
CA ASN A 84 -0.27 19.80 0.19
C ASN A 84 0.44 18.73 -0.66
N GLN A 85 1.57 18.23 -0.21
CA GLN A 85 2.29 17.15 -0.89
C GLN A 85 1.45 15.86 -0.92
N THR A 86 0.77 15.56 0.20
CA THR A 86 -0.13 14.40 0.28
C THR A 86 -1.29 14.54 -0.71
N PHE A 87 -1.88 15.74 -0.85
CA PHE A 87 -2.90 16.02 -1.86
C PHE A 87 -2.37 15.79 -3.28
N ARG A 88 -1.23 16.36 -3.60
CA ARG A 88 -0.63 16.23 -4.93
C ARG A 88 -0.40 14.78 -5.30
N TYR A 89 0.19 13.98 -4.42
CA TYR A 89 0.48 12.58 -4.71
C TYR A 89 -0.78 11.71 -4.77
N ASN A 90 -1.71 11.88 -3.81
CA ASN A 90 -2.85 10.97 -3.65
C ASN A 90 -4.09 11.37 -4.47
N VAL A 91 -4.23 12.64 -4.83
CA VAL A 91 -5.39 13.14 -5.59
C VAL A 91 -4.97 13.52 -7.01
N SER A 92 -4.11 14.54 -7.16
CA SER A 92 -3.68 14.99 -8.50
C SER A 92 -2.92 13.91 -9.26
N GLY A 93 -2.07 13.13 -8.56
CA GLY A 93 -1.36 12.01 -9.16
C GLY A 93 -2.29 10.88 -9.59
N THR A 94 -3.33 10.58 -8.80
CA THR A 94 -4.33 9.56 -9.17
C THR A 94 -5.13 9.99 -10.40
N GLU A 95 -5.54 11.25 -10.45
CA GLU A 95 -6.22 11.81 -11.62
C GLU A 95 -5.35 11.72 -12.86
N ALA A 96 -4.07 12.13 -12.77
CA ALA A 96 -3.14 12.08 -13.90
C ALA A 96 -2.92 10.65 -14.42
N VAL A 97 -2.88 9.65 -13.53
CA VAL A 97 -2.78 8.22 -13.93
C VAL A 97 -4.05 7.75 -14.64
N CYS A 98 -5.23 8.11 -14.12
CA CYS A 98 -6.49 7.77 -14.75
C CYS A 98 -6.63 8.41 -16.14
N GLU A 99 -6.24 9.69 -16.28
CA GLU A 99 -6.29 10.40 -17.56
C GLU A 99 -5.28 9.82 -18.56
N PHE A 100 -4.06 9.53 -18.12
CA PHE A 100 -3.06 8.84 -18.93
C PHE A 100 -3.57 7.50 -19.46
N ALA A 101 -4.22 6.71 -18.60
CA ALA A 101 -4.79 5.43 -19.02
C ALA A 101 -5.93 5.61 -20.03
N ARG A 102 -6.79 6.61 -19.82
CA ARG A 102 -7.90 6.94 -20.72
C ARG A 102 -7.41 7.33 -22.12
N GLU A 103 -6.46 8.29 -22.20
CA GLU A 103 -5.92 8.78 -23.46
C GLU A 103 -5.14 7.70 -24.23
N ASN A 104 -4.39 6.88 -23.49
CA ASN A 104 -3.59 5.79 -24.07
C ASN A 104 -4.37 4.49 -24.28
N LYS A 105 -5.68 4.46 -23.91
CA LYS A 105 -6.56 3.29 -24.00
C LYS A 105 -5.99 2.06 -23.29
N ILE A 106 -5.42 2.28 -22.10
CA ILE A 106 -4.89 1.20 -21.27
C ILE A 106 -6.07 0.40 -20.70
N PRO A 107 -6.09 -0.93 -20.84
CA PRO A 107 -7.27 -1.73 -20.57
C PRO A 107 -7.75 -1.71 -19.12
N LYS A 108 -6.81 -1.67 -18.14
CA LYS A 108 -7.15 -1.82 -16.74
C LYS A 108 -6.20 -1.06 -15.81
N ILE A 109 -6.77 -0.51 -14.73
CA ILE A 109 -6.04 0.09 -13.61
C ILE A 109 -6.40 -0.67 -12.34
N VAL A 110 -5.41 -1.03 -11.52
CA VAL A 110 -5.59 -1.47 -10.13
C VAL A 110 -5.00 -0.39 -9.22
N TYR A 111 -5.86 0.30 -8.49
CA TYR A 111 -5.51 1.40 -7.58
C TYR A 111 -5.35 0.91 -6.16
N ALA A 112 -4.29 1.31 -5.49
CA ALA A 112 -4.05 1.06 -4.07
C ALA A 112 -4.93 1.96 -3.19
N GLY A 113 -6.08 1.46 -2.79
CA GLY A 113 -6.96 2.05 -1.78
C GLY A 113 -6.46 1.83 -0.36
N SER A 114 -7.28 2.16 0.63
CA SER A 114 -6.91 2.07 2.05
C SER A 114 -8.08 1.68 2.94
N SER A 115 -7.83 0.85 3.95
CA SER A 115 -8.79 0.55 5.03
C SER A 115 -9.20 1.80 5.84
N SER A 116 -8.49 2.93 5.69
CA SER A 116 -8.92 4.23 6.25
C SER A 116 -10.28 4.69 5.73
N LYS A 117 -10.77 4.11 4.62
CA LYS A 117 -12.13 4.32 4.10
C LYS A 117 -13.23 4.10 5.13
N TRP A 118 -13.02 3.18 6.08
CA TRP A 118 -13.98 2.81 7.11
C TRP A 118 -13.98 3.74 8.33
N HIS A 119 -13.15 4.78 8.30
CA HIS A 119 -13.04 5.80 9.34
C HIS A 119 -13.48 7.16 8.80
N ASN A 120 -13.62 8.16 9.69
CA ASN A 120 -13.96 9.50 9.26
C ASN A 120 -12.82 10.07 8.39
N PRO A 121 -13.08 10.42 7.11
CA PRO A 121 -12.04 10.97 6.24
C PRO A 121 -11.39 12.25 6.80
N SER A 122 -12.10 13.01 7.64
CA SER A 122 -11.58 14.24 8.25
C SER A 122 -10.60 14.01 9.40
N ASP A 123 -10.35 12.75 9.79
CA ASP A 123 -9.40 12.46 10.88
C ASP A 123 -7.95 12.74 10.50
N SER A 124 -7.62 12.72 9.20
CA SER A 124 -6.29 13.08 8.72
C SER A 124 -6.29 13.48 7.24
N PRO A 125 -5.31 14.29 6.78
CA PRO A 125 -5.13 14.55 5.35
C PRO A 125 -4.93 13.27 4.54
N TYR A 126 -4.19 12.28 5.09
CA TYR A 126 -4.02 10.97 4.45
C TYR A 126 -5.36 10.26 4.19
N ALA A 127 -6.22 10.15 5.21
CA ALA A 127 -7.51 9.48 5.09
C ALA A 127 -8.41 10.21 4.07
N MET A 128 -8.47 11.54 4.14
CA MET A 128 -9.23 12.35 3.21
C MET A 128 -8.76 12.16 1.76
N TYR A 129 -7.45 12.22 1.53
CA TYR A 129 -6.94 12.17 0.16
C TYR A 129 -6.91 10.74 -0.42
N LYS A 130 -6.85 9.71 0.40
CA LYS A 130 -7.14 8.34 -0.05
C LYS A 130 -8.60 8.16 -0.42
N TYR A 131 -9.51 8.71 0.38
CA TYR A 131 -10.94 8.73 0.06
C TYR A 131 -11.22 9.43 -1.28
N ILE A 132 -10.69 10.64 -1.48
CA ILE A 132 -10.87 11.39 -2.74
C ILE A 132 -10.23 10.62 -3.92
N GLY A 133 -9.07 10.00 -3.75
CA GLY A 133 -8.44 9.18 -4.79
C GLY A 133 -9.31 8.00 -5.24
N GLU A 134 -10.01 7.32 -4.30
CA GLU A 134 -11.00 6.30 -4.65
C GLU A 134 -12.19 6.90 -5.42
N GLU A 135 -12.69 8.08 -5.03
CA GLU A 135 -13.79 8.75 -5.75
C GLU A 135 -13.36 9.21 -7.15
N VAL A 136 -12.10 9.62 -7.36
CA VAL A 136 -11.54 9.87 -8.70
C VAL A 136 -11.55 8.57 -9.53
N CYS A 137 -11.10 7.46 -8.99
CA CYS A 137 -11.15 6.16 -9.67
C CYS A 137 -12.59 5.77 -10.07
N LYS A 138 -13.55 5.95 -9.16
CA LYS A 138 -14.99 5.70 -9.43
C LYS A 138 -15.54 6.62 -10.51
N LEU A 139 -15.15 7.90 -10.52
CA LEU A 139 -15.56 8.85 -11.56
C LEU A 139 -15.13 8.34 -12.94
N TYR A 140 -13.85 7.95 -13.11
CA TYR A 140 -13.36 7.45 -14.39
C TYR A 140 -14.02 6.12 -14.80
N LYS A 141 -14.28 5.24 -13.86
CA LYS A 141 -15.02 3.99 -14.08
C LYS A 141 -16.45 4.25 -14.56
N GLN A 142 -17.18 5.13 -13.90
CA GLN A 142 -18.62 5.38 -14.18
C GLN A 142 -18.83 6.28 -15.40
N THR A 143 -18.04 7.35 -15.52
CA THR A 143 -18.25 8.37 -16.57
C THR A 143 -17.63 7.96 -17.90
N PHE A 144 -16.45 7.33 -17.88
CA PHE A 144 -15.72 6.97 -19.09
C PHE A 144 -15.72 5.47 -19.39
N GLY A 145 -16.37 4.64 -18.57
CA GLY A 145 -16.48 3.19 -18.77
C GLY A 145 -15.15 2.44 -18.62
N MET A 146 -14.17 3.06 -17.97
CA MET A 146 -12.85 2.45 -17.78
C MET A 146 -12.90 1.29 -16.78
N ASP A 147 -12.04 0.30 -16.98
CA ASP A 147 -11.85 -0.77 -15.99
C ASP A 147 -10.86 -0.31 -14.93
N VAL A 148 -11.38 0.31 -13.87
CA VAL A 148 -10.61 0.75 -12.70
C VAL A 148 -11.08 -0.03 -11.50
N GLU A 149 -10.19 -0.85 -10.95
CA GLU A 149 -10.44 -1.65 -9.75
C GLU A 149 -9.66 -1.08 -8.55
N ILE A 150 -10.34 -0.98 -7.42
CA ILE A 150 -9.76 -0.46 -6.17
C ILE A 150 -9.41 -1.65 -5.28
N ALA A 151 -8.17 -1.70 -4.78
CA ALA A 151 -7.69 -2.68 -3.82
C ALA A 151 -7.37 -1.98 -2.49
N ARG A 152 -8.23 -2.14 -1.47
CA ARG A 152 -8.02 -1.55 -0.14
C ARG A 152 -7.10 -2.42 0.70
N PHE A 153 -5.93 -1.87 1.04
CA PHE A 153 -4.97 -2.55 1.87
C PHE A 153 -5.26 -2.33 3.36
N TYR A 154 -5.01 -3.39 4.13
CA TYR A 154 -4.87 -3.35 5.57
C TYR A 154 -3.38 -3.38 5.93
N ASN A 155 -3.00 -3.21 7.18
CA ASN A 155 -1.63 -2.92 7.60
C ASN A 155 -0.60 -3.90 7.00
N VAL A 156 -0.01 -3.50 5.86
CA VAL A 156 0.92 -4.36 5.10
C VAL A 156 2.27 -4.41 5.79
N TYR A 157 2.82 -5.62 5.94
CA TYR A 157 4.14 -5.88 6.51
C TYR A 157 4.89 -6.94 5.68
N GLY A 158 6.18 -7.07 5.90
CA GLY A 158 6.98 -8.12 5.27
C GLY A 158 8.30 -7.61 4.68
N ASP A 159 8.93 -8.42 3.84
CA ASP A 159 10.24 -8.15 3.27
C ASP A 159 10.28 -6.86 2.47
N GLY A 160 11.27 -6.02 2.75
CA GLY A 160 11.43 -4.71 2.12
C GLY A 160 10.63 -3.59 2.77
N GLU A 161 9.93 -3.83 3.90
CA GLU A 161 9.29 -2.74 4.64
C GLU A 161 10.31 -1.74 5.17
N SER A 162 9.92 -0.45 5.20
CA SER A 162 10.78 0.61 5.71
C SER A 162 10.98 0.47 7.21
N VAL A 163 12.24 0.53 7.64
CA VAL A 163 12.64 0.60 9.07
C VAL A 163 12.82 2.04 9.55
N ASP A 164 12.63 3.03 8.68
CA ASP A 164 12.70 4.45 9.02
C ASP A 164 11.60 4.85 10.00
N SER A 165 11.92 5.63 11.00
CA SER A 165 10.99 6.05 12.06
C SER A 165 9.81 6.88 11.55
N LYS A 166 9.97 7.58 10.42
CA LYS A 166 8.94 8.43 9.82
C LYS A 166 8.06 7.66 8.81
N TRP A 167 8.67 6.74 8.05
CA TRP A 167 8.01 6.06 6.94
C TRP A 167 7.72 4.59 7.18
N GLY A 168 8.28 4.01 8.25
CA GLY A 168 8.02 2.63 8.66
C GLY A 168 6.58 2.41 9.14
N ASN A 169 6.14 1.15 9.09
CA ASN A 169 5.01 0.68 9.89
C ASN A 169 5.51 0.34 11.31
N VAL A 170 4.64 -0.09 12.19
CA VAL A 170 5.00 -0.42 13.57
C VAL A 170 6.08 -1.51 13.65
N ILE A 171 6.04 -2.52 12.78
CA ILE A 171 7.01 -3.61 12.74
C ILE A 171 8.37 -3.08 12.31
N GLY A 172 8.44 -2.33 11.21
CA GLY A 172 9.68 -1.73 10.73
C GLY A 172 10.31 -0.77 11.74
N ILE A 173 9.52 0.07 12.41
CA ILE A 173 10.00 0.98 13.46
C ILE A 173 10.58 0.18 14.63
N TRP A 174 9.90 -0.86 15.10
CA TRP A 174 10.39 -1.68 16.20
C TRP A 174 11.63 -2.48 15.84
N ARG A 175 11.76 -2.95 14.60
CA ARG A 175 12.99 -3.56 14.09
C ARG A 175 14.19 -2.62 14.19
N SER A 176 14.00 -1.35 13.80
CA SER A 176 15.04 -0.32 13.95
C SER A 176 15.38 -0.10 15.42
N GLN A 177 14.38 0.04 16.29
CA GLN A 177 14.59 0.26 17.73
C GLN A 177 15.35 -0.91 18.38
N VAL A 178 14.96 -2.14 18.07
CA VAL A 178 15.66 -3.33 18.58
C VAL A 178 17.12 -3.40 18.09
N SER A 179 17.37 -3.09 16.82
CA SER A 179 18.75 -3.07 16.28
C SER A 179 19.65 -2.03 16.94
N GLU A 180 19.05 -0.97 17.48
CA GLU A 180 19.71 0.10 18.21
C GLU A 180 19.75 -0.14 19.74
N ASN A 181 19.31 -1.31 20.22
CA ASN A 181 19.14 -1.66 21.64
C ASN A 181 18.24 -0.67 22.40
N LYS A 182 17.22 -0.15 21.75
CA LYS A 182 16.21 0.76 22.32
C LYS A 182 14.93 0.00 22.66
N PRO A 183 14.17 0.45 23.68
CA PRO A 183 12.82 -0.06 23.93
C PRO A 183 11.91 0.14 22.72
N ILE A 184 11.04 -0.83 22.43
CA ILE A 184 10.01 -0.66 21.42
C ILE A 184 8.93 0.30 21.95
N THR A 185 8.49 1.25 21.10
CA THR A 185 7.54 2.28 21.49
C THR A 185 6.11 1.89 21.15
N ILE A 186 5.22 1.95 22.13
CA ILE A 186 3.79 1.68 22.00
C ILE A 186 3.04 3.00 22.13
N VAL A 187 2.30 3.38 21.08
CA VAL A 187 1.48 4.60 21.06
C VAL A 187 0.19 4.37 21.86
N GLY A 188 -0.16 5.29 22.76
CA GLY A 188 -1.36 5.20 23.59
C GLY A 188 -1.31 4.03 24.59
N ASP A 189 -2.41 3.33 24.72
CA ASP A 189 -2.56 2.17 25.63
C ASP A 189 -2.15 0.82 25.01
N GLY A 190 -1.87 0.80 23.70
CA GLY A 190 -1.52 -0.41 22.97
C GLY A 190 -2.70 -1.34 22.65
N GLU A 191 -3.92 -0.98 23.04
CA GLU A 191 -5.13 -1.79 22.79
C GLU A 191 -5.75 -1.56 21.40
N GLN A 192 -5.20 -0.65 20.61
CA GLN A 192 -5.62 -0.46 19.22
C GLN A 192 -5.27 -1.72 18.41
N ARG A 193 -6.25 -2.20 17.62
CA ARG A 193 -6.13 -3.45 16.87
C ARG A 193 -5.90 -3.19 15.38
N ARG A 194 -5.09 -4.02 14.75
CA ARG A 194 -4.77 -3.93 13.32
C ARG A 194 -4.87 -5.29 12.66
N ASP A 195 -5.53 -5.32 11.51
CA ASP A 195 -5.44 -6.44 10.56
C ASP A 195 -4.10 -6.33 9.82
N PHE A 196 -3.18 -7.22 10.14
CA PHE A 196 -1.86 -7.26 9.53
C PHE A 196 -1.86 -8.23 8.35
N THR A 197 -1.51 -7.74 7.16
CA THR A 197 -1.50 -8.54 5.94
C THR A 197 -0.10 -8.59 5.35
N HIS A 198 0.40 -9.79 5.10
CA HIS A 198 1.75 -9.97 4.56
C HIS A 198 1.84 -9.48 3.11
N VAL A 199 2.95 -8.85 2.73
CA VAL A 199 3.13 -8.25 1.40
C VAL A 199 2.98 -9.24 0.25
N ILE A 200 3.36 -10.51 0.46
CA ILE A 200 3.18 -11.57 -0.54
C ILE A 200 1.69 -11.79 -0.85
N ASP A 201 0.83 -11.79 0.17
CA ASP A 201 -0.61 -11.98 -0.02
C ASP A 201 -1.25 -10.73 -0.69
N ILE A 202 -0.75 -9.52 -0.37
CA ILE A 202 -1.17 -8.28 -1.08
C ILE A 202 -0.80 -8.35 -2.56
N VAL A 203 0.43 -8.74 -2.88
CA VAL A 203 0.91 -8.87 -4.26
C VAL A 203 0.10 -9.93 -5.03
N ASP A 204 -0.22 -11.07 -4.40
CA ASP A 204 -1.09 -12.08 -5.00
C ASP A 204 -2.50 -11.52 -5.27
N GLY A 205 -3.08 -10.80 -4.32
CA GLY A 205 -4.38 -10.12 -4.48
C GLY A 205 -4.38 -9.13 -5.64
N LEU A 206 -3.35 -8.28 -5.73
CA LEU A 206 -3.18 -7.33 -6.84
C LEU A 206 -3.12 -8.02 -8.20
N CYS A 207 -2.33 -9.10 -8.30
CA CYS A 207 -2.22 -9.88 -9.52
C CYS A 207 -3.57 -10.56 -9.88
N LYS A 208 -4.27 -11.13 -8.91
CA LYS A 208 -5.60 -11.73 -9.13
C LYS A 208 -6.61 -10.68 -9.60
N ILE A 209 -6.62 -9.48 -9.05
CA ILE A 209 -7.48 -8.38 -9.51
C ILE A 209 -7.12 -7.98 -10.94
N MET A 210 -5.84 -7.88 -11.27
CA MET A 210 -5.39 -7.49 -12.62
C MET A 210 -5.75 -8.53 -13.67
N TYR A 211 -5.56 -9.81 -13.36
CA TYR A 211 -5.63 -10.88 -14.37
C TYR A 211 -7.03 -11.41 -14.64
N ASN A 212 -8.00 -11.12 -13.80
CA ASN A 212 -9.36 -11.57 -14.06
C ASN A 212 -10.26 -10.44 -14.62
N ASN A 213 -11.42 -10.82 -15.12
CA ASN A 213 -12.40 -9.91 -15.72
C ASN A 213 -13.58 -9.58 -14.79
N ILE A 214 -13.50 -9.98 -13.51
CA ILE A 214 -14.55 -9.70 -12.53
C ILE A 214 -14.39 -8.25 -12.09
N LYS A 215 -15.46 -7.47 -12.25
CA LYS A 215 -15.51 -6.08 -11.80
C LYS A 215 -16.17 -6.01 -10.42
N HIS A 216 -15.60 -5.17 -9.55
CA HIS A 216 -16.17 -4.89 -8.25
C HIS A 216 -16.89 -3.53 -8.27
N GLU A 217 -18.07 -3.44 -7.69
CA GLU A 217 -18.84 -2.18 -7.68
C GLU A 217 -18.20 -1.11 -6.79
N ASP A 218 -17.59 -1.51 -5.68
CA ASP A 218 -16.87 -0.63 -4.76
C ASP A 218 -15.36 -0.95 -4.77
N ALA A 219 -14.87 -1.86 -3.92
CA ALA A 219 -13.45 -2.18 -3.83
C ALA A 219 -13.20 -3.59 -3.29
N TRP A 220 -12.10 -4.19 -3.72
CA TRP A 220 -11.56 -5.44 -3.18
C TRP A 220 -10.81 -5.18 -1.88
N GLU A 221 -11.20 -5.84 -0.80
CA GLU A 221 -10.58 -5.66 0.50
C GLU A 221 -9.50 -6.72 0.75
N LEU A 222 -8.23 -6.28 0.81
CA LEU A 222 -7.07 -7.14 0.95
C LEU A 222 -6.53 -7.07 2.40
N GLY A 223 -7.23 -7.72 3.31
CA GLY A 223 -6.87 -7.94 4.70
C GLY A 223 -6.99 -9.42 5.06
N THR A 224 -6.35 -9.88 6.12
CA THR A 224 -6.44 -11.30 6.55
C THR A 224 -7.81 -11.63 7.16
N GLY A 225 -8.52 -10.64 7.71
CA GLY A 225 -9.70 -10.86 8.54
C GLY A 225 -9.36 -11.26 9.97
N ILE A 226 -8.08 -11.17 10.35
CA ILE A 226 -7.58 -11.41 11.71
C ILE A 226 -6.85 -10.15 12.16
N ASN A 227 -7.17 -9.64 13.35
CA ASN A 227 -6.49 -8.50 13.90
C ASN A 227 -5.79 -8.79 15.22
N TYR A 228 -4.71 -8.09 15.46
CA TYR A 228 -3.92 -8.12 16.68
C TYR A 228 -3.89 -6.75 17.33
N SER A 229 -3.92 -6.68 18.67
CA SER A 229 -3.60 -5.44 19.37
C SER A 229 -2.12 -5.12 19.23
N VAL A 230 -1.76 -3.86 19.39
CA VAL A 230 -0.35 -3.46 19.41
C VAL A 230 0.38 -4.10 20.60
N ASN A 231 -0.33 -4.34 21.72
CA ASN A 231 0.22 -5.08 22.86
C ASN A 231 0.51 -6.54 22.52
N GLU A 232 -0.39 -7.26 21.86
CA GLU A 232 -0.15 -8.65 21.38
C GLU A 232 1.06 -8.71 20.43
N LEU A 233 1.18 -7.75 19.49
CA LEU A 233 2.35 -7.63 18.63
C LEU A 233 3.63 -7.34 19.42
N ALA A 234 3.56 -6.46 20.43
CA ALA A 234 4.70 -6.14 21.30
C ALA A 234 5.16 -7.36 22.12
N ASP A 235 4.22 -8.20 22.56
CA ASP A 235 4.57 -9.44 23.25
C ASP A 235 5.36 -10.41 22.35
N MET A 236 5.01 -10.49 21.05
CA MET A 236 5.77 -11.28 20.08
C MET A 236 7.22 -10.75 19.95
N PHE A 237 7.41 -9.41 19.88
CA PHE A 237 8.74 -8.79 19.82
C PHE A 237 9.54 -9.00 21.10
N VAL A 238 8.93 -8.85 22.27
CA VAL A 238 9.58 -9.10 23.56
C VAL A 238 10.01 -10.55 23.66
N ASN A 239 9.17 -11.50 23.29
CA ASN A 239 9.48 -12.93 23.31
C ASN A 239 10.64 -13.28 22.35
N LYS A 240 10.72 -12.63 21.19
CA LYS A 240 11.78 -12.88 20.19
C LYS A 240 13.11 -12.22 20.55
N PHE A 241 13.08 -10.95 20.98
CA PHE A 241 14.28 -10.11 21.09
C PHE A 241 14.68 -9.77 22.52
N GLY A 242 13.84 -10.07 23.52
CA GLY A 242 14.08 -9.69 24.93
C GLY A 242 14.06 -8.17 25.17
N CYS A 243 13.43 -7.40 24.26
CA CYS A 243 13.41 -5.94 24.32
C CYS A 243 12.41 -5.42 25.36
N GLU A 244 12.63 -4.20 25.85
CA GLU A 244 11.71 -3.50 26.74
C GLU A 244 10.60 -2.79 25.96
N LYS A 245 9.42 -2.59 26.61
CA LYS A 245 8.31 -1.80 26.11
C LYS A 245 8.36 -0.40 26.72
N LYS A 246 8.06 0.62 25.87
CA LYS A 246 7.90 2.01 26.31
C LYS A 246 6.61 2.59 25.73
N TYR A 247 5.66 2.94 26.59
CA TYR A 247 4.44 3.61 26.16
C TYR A 247 4.71 5.11 25.93
N ILE A 248 4.18 5.62 24.81
CA ILE A 248 4.27 7.03 24.43
C ILE A 248 2.86 7.62 24.24
N PRO A 249 2.69 8.96 24.34
CA PRO A 249 1.37 9.58 24.16
C PRO A 249 0.69 9.17 22.86
N ASP A 250 -0.65 9.16 22.90
CA ASP A 250 -1.47 8.87 21.72
C ASP A 250 -1.23 9.88 20.60
N GLN A 251 -1.45 9.44 19.36
CA GLN A 251 -1.19 10.23 18.16
C GLN A 251 -2.50 10.54 17.44
N LYS A 252 -2.61 11.76 16.94
CA LYS A 252 -3.75 12.20 16.15
C LYS A 252 -3.93 11.32 14.91
N GLY A 253 -5.18 10.97 14.59
CA GLY A 253 -5.50 10.10 13.46
C GLY A 253 -5.22 8.62 13.68
N ASN A 254 -4.94 8.21 14.94
CA ASN A 254 -4.78 6.80 15.29
C ASN A 254 -6.15 6.14 15.47
N TYR A 255 -6.47 5.16 14.62
CA TYR A 255 -7.75 4.42 14.67
C TYR A 255 -7.73 3.37 15.78
N ARG A 256 -8.91 3.12 16.40
CA ARG A 256 -9.04 2.10 17.45
C ARG A 256 -8.94 0.68 16.91
N ALA A 257 -9.53 0.39 15.74
CA ALA A 257 -9.46 -0.94 15.15
C ALA A 257 -9.51 -0.87 13.62
N THR A 258 -8.83 -1.80 12.97
CA THR A 258 -9.04 -2.14 11.57
C THR A 258 -9.20 -3.66 11.44
N LEU A 259 -10.18 -4.10 10.67
CA LEU A 259 -10.46 -5.51 10.39
C LEU A 259 -11.15 -5.62 9.04
N ARG A 260 -10.69 -6.50 8.17
CA ARG A 260 -11.42 -6.85 6.96
C ARG A 260 -12.61 -7.74 7.33
N GLU A 261 -13.78 -7.30 6.99
CA GLU A 261 -15.04 -8.05 7.17
C GLU A 261 -15.59 -8.57 5.84
N ASN A 262 -15.34 -7.85 4.73
CA ASN A 262 -15.81 -8.25 3.40
C ASN A 262 -14.99 -9.43 2.85
N LEU A 263 -15.67 -10.44 2.33
CA LEU A 263 -15.08 -11.68 1.80
C LEU A 263 -15.00 -11.74 0.27
N ASP A 264 -15.40 -10.69 -0.45
CA ASP A 264 -15.49 -10.71 -1.93
C ASP A 264 -14.17 -11.10 -2.61
N ALA A 265 -13.03 -10.65 -2.09
CA ALA A 265 -11.73 -11.03 -2.65
C ALA A 265 -11.46 -12.54 -2.47
N VAL A 266 -11.86 -13.11 -1.34
CA VAL A 266 -11.72 -14.56 -1.08
C VAL A 266 -12.68 -15.37 -1.98
N GLU A 267 -13.96 -15.01 -1.98
CA GLU A 267 -15.01 -15.79 -2.63
C GLU A 267 -15.01 -15.66 -4.16
N ARG A 268 -14.75 -14.45 -4.67
CA ARG A 268 -14.89 -14.16 -6.10
C ARG A 268 -13.57 -14.21 -6.87
N LEU A 269 -12.42 -13.91 -6.21
CA LEU A 269 -11.10 -13.99 -6.83
C LEU A 269 -10.34 -15.27 -6.45
N GLY A 270 -10.83 -16.05 -5.49
CA GLY A 270 -10.08 -17.16 -4.91
C GLY A 270 -8.78 -16.70 -4.25
N TRP A 271 -8.81 -15.51 -3.62
CA TRP A 271 -7.66 -14.99 -2.89
C TRP A 271 -7.60 -15.61 -1.49
N GLU A 272 -6.45 -16.15 -1.12
CA GLU A 272 -6.28 -16.92 0.12
C GLU A 272 -5.19 -16.29 1.00
N PRO A 273 -5.49 -15.20 1.75
CA PRO A 273 -4.51 -14.59 2.65
C PRO A 273 -4.24 -15.51 3.83
N LYS A 274 -3.00 -15.48 4.32
CA LYS A 274 -2.59 -16.29 5.46
C LYS A 274 -2.16 -15.40 6.62
N ASP A 275 -2.51 -15.81 7.84
CA ASP A 275 -1.94 -15.23 9.04
C ASP A 275 -0.49 -15.70 9.20
N ARG A 276 0.45 -14.85 8.82
CA ARG A 276 1.91 -15.11 8.89
C ARG A 276 2.61 -14.24 9.92
N LEU A 277 1.84 -13.47 10.73
CA LEU A 277 2.44 -12.42 11.57
C LEU A 277 3.44 -12.99 12.56
N LYS A 278 3.05 -14.02 13.30
CA LYS A 278 3.93 -14.65 14.27
C LYS A 278 5.15 -15.30 13.60
N GLU A 279 4.94 -16.07 12.53
CA GLU A 279 6.03 -16.72 11.78
C GLU A 279 7.03 -15.68 11.25
N HIS A 280 6.53 -14.56 10.70
CA HIS A 280 7.39 -13.48 10.21
C HIS A 280 8.25 -12.89 11.32
N ILE A 281 7.67 -12.59 12.49
CA ILE A 281 8.42 -12.04 13.63
C ILE A 281 9.44 -13.04 14.17
N ASP A 282 9.08 -14.32 14.24
CA ASP A 282 9.99 -15.38 14.69
C ASP A 282 11.22 -15.55 13.76
N ASN A 283 11.08 -15.16 12.48
CA ASN A 283 12.15 -15.24 11.46
C ASN A 283 12.96 -13.92 11.28
N LEU A 284 12.59 -12.82 11.96
CA LEU A 284 13.38 -11.58 11.98
C LEU A 284 14.69 -11.78 12.78
#